data_e70f3caefa53d25083804b7681cda041
#
_entry.id   e70f3caefa53d25083804b7681cda041
#
_cell.length_a   1.000
_cell.length_b   1.000
_cell.length_c   1.000
_cell.angle_alpha   90.00
_cell.angle_beta   90.00
_cell.angle_gamma   90.00
#
_symmetry.space_group_name_H-M   'P 1'
#
loop_
_entity.id
_entity.type
_entity.pdbx_description
1 polymer ?
#
loop_
_entity_poly.entity_id
_entity_poly.type
_entity_poly.pdbx_seq_one_letter_code
_entity_poly.pdbx_strand_id
1 'polypeptide(L)'
;VLAHDPSILRLTQVDQQISSLTLEQLQKFPIDGLHLWCTLEELVTRFPDAHISIDIKSDDTLHPFIQWMNGRHAGNFVVGSFSSKRVQSFRQAHPSVRTALTPLETLALVFGLDRFVKWDESKKHYAMVPPSFRGVPICTSGFIKRCRSRDISIFVWTINDVSTARKLLEKGADGVVTDTYPLLR
;
A
#
# COMPACT_ATOMS: atom_id res chain seq x y z
N VAL A 1 -15.44 0.86 0.52
CA VAL A 1 -14.97 1.28 1.85
C VAL A 1 -13.50 0.98 2.02
N LEU A 2 -12.86 1.68 2.97
CA LEU A 2 -11.48 1.45 3.39
C LEU A 2 -11.49 0.40 4.50
N ALA A 3 -10.94 -0.76 4.22
CA ALA A 3 -10.89 -1.87 5.16
C ALA A 3 -9.60 -2.68 4.96
N HIS A 4 -9.01 -3.15 6.05
CA HIS A 4 -7.87 -4.04 5.99
C HIS A 4 -8.29 -5.50 5.76
N ASP A 5 -9.32 -5.94 6.45
CA ASP A 5 -9.78 -7.32 6.46
C ASP A 5 -11.02 -7.50 5.57
N PRO A 6 -11.26 -8.67 4.98
CA PRO A 6 -12.47 -8.94 4.23
C PRO A 6 -13.73 -9.06 5.10
N SER A 7 -13.56 -9.36 6.40
CA SER A 7 -14.62 -9.47 7.41
C SER A 7 -14.61 -8.29 8.36
N ILE A 8 -15.80 -7.92 8.86
CA ILE A 8 -15.94 -6.86 9.88
C ILE A 8 -15.69 -7.38 11.30
N LEU A 9 -15.50 -8.69 11.49
CA LEU A 9 -15.43 -9.35 12.79
C LEU A 9 -14.46 -8.69 13.78
N ARG A 10 -13.24 -8.39 13.34
CA ARG A 10 -12.20 -7.82 14.23
C ARG A 10 -12.55 -6.46 14.79
N LEU A 11 -13.30 -5.65 14.04
CA LEU A 11 -13.60 -4.26 14.39
C LEU A 11 -15.00 -4.09 15.01
N THR A 12 -15.91 -5.03 14.78
CA THR A 12 -17.31 -4.91 15.20
C THR A 12 -17.80 -6.10 16.04
N GLN A 13 -17.00 -7.17 16.14
CA GLN A 13 -17.35 -8.47 16.76
C GLN A 13 -18.53 -9.18 16.07
N VAL A 14 -18.90 -8.76 14.85
CA VAL A 14 -19.93 -9.40 14.04
C VAL A 14 -19.28 -10.16 12.90
N ASP A 15 -19.58 -11.45 12.76
CA ASP A 15 -19.01 -12.30 11.70
C ASP A 15 -19.78 -12.14 10.40
N GLN A 16 -19.39 -11.14 9.62
CA GLN A 16 -19.92 -10.87 8.27
C GLN A 16 -18.82 -10.42 7.32
N GLN A 17 -19.00 -10.76 6.03
CA GLN A 17 -18.09 -10.32 4.98
C GLN A 17 -18.51 -8.95 4.45
N ILE A 18 -17.55 -8.04 4.26
CA ILE A 18 -17.80 -6.71 3.69
C ILE A 18 -18.47 -6.82 2.31
N SER A 19 -18.05 -7.79 1.50
CA SER A 19 -18.58 -8.01 0.15
C SER A 19 -20.05 -8.42 0.10
N SER A 20 -20.61 -8.90 1.22
CA SER A 20 -22.03 -9.27 1.34
C SER A 20 -22.94 -8.14 1.80
N LEU A 21 -22.38 -6.96 2.09
CA LEU A 21 -23.11 -5.83 2.66
C LEU A 21 -23.13 -4.63 1.70
N THR A 22 -24.25 -3.94 1.62
CA THR A 22 -24.27 -2.58 1.08
C THR A 22 -23.59 -1.62 2.05
N LEU A 23 -23.20 -0.43 1.56
CA LEU A 23 -22.63 0.61 2.45
C LEU A 23 -23.59 0.97 3.59
N GLU A 24 -24.89 1.12 3.30
CA GLU A 24 -25.93 1.40 4.30
C GLU A 24 -26.02 0.31 5.37
N GLN A 25 -25.94 -0.96 4.96
CA GLN A 25 -25.93 -2.08 5.90
C GLN A 25 -24.68 -2.09 6.75
N LEU A 26 -23.52 -1.85 6.12
CA LEU A 26 -22.23 -1.81 6.79
C LEU A 26 -22.17 -0.71 7.86
N GLN A 27 -22.75 0.46 7.60
CA GLN A 27 -22.81 1.57 8.57
C GLN A 27 -23.65 1.25 9.83
N LYS A 28 -24.45 0.19 9.83
CA LYS A 28 -25.15 -0.29 11.03
C LYS A 28 -24.23 -1.03 12.01
N PHE A 29 -23.01 -1.35 11.59
CA PHE A 29 -21.97 -1.99 12.38
C PHE A 29 -20.77 -1.04 12.55
N PRO A 30 -20.85 -0.02 13.40
CA PRO A 30 -19.78 0.95 13.57
C PRO A 30 -18.50 0.31 14.12
N ILE A 31 -17.36 0.79 13.68
CA ILE A 31 -16.05 0.39 14.16
C ILE A 31 -15.94 0.79 15.63
N ASP A 32 -15.60 -0.18 16.50
CA ASP A 32 -15.49 -0.01 17.96
C ASP A 32 -16.76 0.63 18.58
N GLY A 33 -17.92 0.43 17.95
CA GLY A 33 -19.20 0.98 18.39
C GLY A 33 -19.36 2.50 18.20
N LEU A 34 -18.40 3.18 17.59
CA LEU A 34 -18.34 4.65 17.53
C LEU A 34 -18.18 5.22 16.11
N HIS A 35 -17.34 4.60 15.29
CA HIS A 35 -16.89 5.20 14.05
C HIS A 35 -17.55 4.54 12.82
N LEU A 36 -18.04 5.37 11.91
CA LEU A 36 -18.56 4.89 10.63
C LEU A 36 -17.42 4.43 9.70
N TRP A 37 -17.75 3.51 8.81
CA TRP A 37 -16.82 3.05 7.77
C TRP A 37 -16.58 4.17 6.75
N CYS A 38 -15.33 4.54 6.57
CA CYS A 38 -14.93 5.57 5.61
C CYS A 38 -14.86 4.98 4.19
N THR A 39 -15.37 5.72 3.22
CA THR A 39 -15.18 5.41 1.80
C THR A 39 -13.92 6.08 1.26
N LEU A 40 -13.40 5.57 0.13
CA LEU A 40 -12.27 6.22 -0.53
C LEU A 40 -12.67 7.63 -1.04
N GLU A 41 -13.90 7.81 -1.50
CA GLU A 41 -14.43 9.10 -1.93
C GLU A 41 -14.41 10.15 -0.80
N GLU A 42 -14.89 9.77 0.37
CA GLU A 42 -14.87 10.66 1.55
C GLU A 42 -13.44 11.03 1.94
N LEU A 43 -12.52 10.05 1.93
CA LEU A 43 -11.11 10.30 2.25
C LEU A 43 -10.48 11.32 1.30
N VAL A 44 -10.61 11.11 -0.01
CA VAL A 44 -9.97 12.01 -0.99
C VAL A 44 -10.64 13.38 -1.05
N THR A 45 -11.95 13.45 -0.79
CA THR A 45 -12.66 14.73 -0.71
C THR A 45 -12.23 15.53 0.52
N ARG A 46 -12.03 14.86 1.65
CA ARG A 46 -11.62 15.50 2.90
C ARG A 46 -10.15 15.93 2.90
N PHE A 47 -9.29 15.17 2.19
CA PHE A 47 -7.85 15.39 2.16
C PHE A 47 -7.33 15.43 0.72
N PRO A 48 -7.69 16.44 -0.09
CA PRO A 48 -7.40 16.47 -1.53
C PRO A 48 -5.89 16.53 -1.84
N ASP A 49 -5.10 17.11 -0.94
CA ASP A 49 -3.64 17.26 -1.12
C ASP A 49 -2.82 16.13 -0.48
N ALA A 50 -3.48 15.17 0.17
CA ALA A 50 -2.78 14.08 0.85
C ALA A 50 -2.13 13.12 -0.17
N HIS A 51 -0.90 12.69 0.13
CA HIS A 51 -0.30 11.55 -0.56
C HIS A 51 -0.88 10.26 0.01
N ILE A 52 -1.56 9.47 -0.84
CA ILE A 52 -2.30 8.29 -0.40
C ILE A 52 -1.71 7.03 -1.03
N SER A 53 -1.32 6.09 -0.17
CA SER A 53 -0.99 4.74 -0.59
C SER A 53 -2.23 3.85 -0.49
N ILE A 54 -2.61 3.22 -1.61
CA ILE A 54 -3.81 2.40 -1.72
C ILE A 54 -3.40 0.96 -2.00
N ASP A 55 -3.79 0.03 -1.12
CA ASP A 55 -3.52 -1.40 -1.29
C ASP A 55 -4.78 -2.14 -1.72
N ILE A 56 -4.77 -2.72 -2.94
CA ILE A 56 -5.86 -3.52 -3.48
C ILE A 56 -5.83 -4.90 -2.83
N LYS A 57 -6.74 -5.14 -1.87
CA LYS A 57 -6.73 -6.33 -1.02
C LYS A 57 -7.34 -7.57 -1.68
N SER A 58 -8.35 -7.42 -2.54
CA SER A 58 -9.06 -8.54 -3.16
C SER A 58 -9.22 -8.36 -4.68
N ASP A 59 -9.51 -9.46 -5.38
CA ASP A 59 -9.75 -9.41 -6.83
C ASP A 59 -11.08 -8.69 -7.14
N ASP A 60 -12.07 -8.83 -6.26
CA ASP A 60 -13.39 -8.19 -6.41
C ASP A 60 -13.31 -6.66 -6.33
N THR A 61 -12.32 -6.12 -5.63
CA THR A 61 -12.12 -4.66 -5.51
C THR A 61 -11.37 -4.06 -6.69
N LEU A 62 -10.65 -4.87 -7.47
CA LEU A 62 -9.80 -4.37 -8.55
C LEU A 62 -10.60 -3.62 -9.63
N HIS A 63 -11.63 -4.25 -10.19
CA HIS A 63 -12.41 -3.66 -11.27
C HIS A 63 -13.20 -2.41 -10.83
N PRO A 64 -13.94 -2.42 -9.70
CA PRO A 64 -14.58 -1.21 -9.17
C PRO A 64 -13.57 -0.08 -8.90
N PHE A 65 -12.38 -0.38 -8.42
CA PHE A 65 -11.35 0.62 -8.19
C PHE A 65 -10.80 1.20 -9.50
N ILE A 66 -10.54 0.37 -10.51
CA ILE A 66 -10.17 0.83 -11.86
C ILE A 66 -11.23 1.78 -12.42
N GLN A 67 -12.52 1.43 -12.31
CA GLN A 67 -13.61 2.30 -12.76
C GLN A 67 -13.67 3.61 -11.97
N TRP A 68 -13.49 3.55 -10.65
CA TRP A 68 -13.47 4.73 -9.80
C TRP A 68 -12.35 5.71 -10.17
N MET A 69 -11.21 5.18 -10.62
CA MET A 69 -10.07 5.99 -11.05
C MET A 69 -10.27 6.71 -12.39
N ASN A 70 -11.24 6.29 -13.23
CA ASN A 70 -11.46 6.90 -14.54
C ASN A 70 -11.78 8.40 -14.43
N GLY A 71 -11.05 9.22 -15.19
CA GLY A 71 -11.22 10.67 -15.21
C GLY A 71 -10.70 11.41 -13.98
N ARG A 72 -10.06 10.72 -13.02
CA ARG A 72 -9.51 11.34 -11.81
C ARG A 72 -8.02 11.67 -11.97
N HIS A 73 -7.62 12.79 -11.38
CA HIS A 73 -6.21 13.11 -11.25
C HIS A 73 -5.59 12.32 -10.10
N ALA A 74 -4.66 11.41 -10.44
CA ALA A 74 -4.07 10.47 -9.49
C ALA A 74 -2.63 10.85 -9.08
N GLY A 75 -2.24 12.11 -9.23
CA GLY A 75 -0.87 12.58 -8.97
C GLY A 75 -0.36 12.30 -7.54
N ASN A 76 -1.27 12.18 -6.58
CA ASN A 76 -0.92 11.93 -5.17
C ASN A 76 -1.10 10.45 -4.76
N PHE A 77 -1.46 9.55 -5.69
CA PHE A 77 -1.69 8.15 -5.36
C PHE A 77 -0.48 7.28 -5.68
N VAL A 78 -0.27 6.28 -4.81
CA VAL A 78 0.59 5.13 -5.05
C VAL A 78 -0.26 3.89 -4.84
N VAL A 79 -0.45 3.07 -5.88
CA VAL A 79 -1.32 1.89 -5.82
C VAL A 79 -0.47 0.63 -5.71
N GLY A 80 -0.77 -0.20 -4.72
CA GLY A 80 -0.07 -1.46 -4.47
C GLY A 80 -1.02 -2.64 -4.33
N SER A 81 -0.45 -3.83 -4.31
CA SER A 81 -1.11 -5.08 -3.91
C SER A 81 -0.07 -6.17 -3.66
N PHE A 82 -0.40 -7.11 -2.78
CA PHE A 82 0.35 -8.36 -2.62
C PHE A 82 0.19 -9.32 -3.81
N SER A 83 -0.70 -9.02 -4.75
CA SER A 83 -0.89 -9.77 -5.99
C SER A 83 -0.20 -9.06 -7.16
N SER A 84 0.83 -9.67 -7.73
CA SER A 84 1.47 -9.16 -8.95
C SER A 84 0.47 -8.99 -10.10
N LYS A 85 -0.52 -9.90 -10.19
CA LYS A 85 -1.57 -9.84 -11.21
C LYS A 85 -2.43 -8.58 -11.05
N ARG A 86 -2.86 -8.24 -9.83
CA ARG A 86 -3.66 -7.03 -9.58
C ARG A 86 -2.89 -5.76 -9.94
N VAL A 87 -1.62 -5.66 -9.51
CA VAL A 87 -0.78 -4.50 -9.86
C VAL A 87 -0.61 -4.38 -11.37
N GLN A 88 -0.34 -5.48 -12.06
CA GLN A 88 -0.18 -5.47 -13.52
C GLN A 88 -1.47 -5.07 -14.25
N SER A 89 -2.63 -5.62 -13.84
CA SER A 89 -3.93 -5.24 -14.42
C SER A 89 -4.25 -3.76 -14.17
N PHE A 90 -3.94 -3.26 -12.97
CA PHE A 90 -4.11 -1.84 -12.66
C PHE A 90 -3.18 -0.96 -13.52
N ARG A 91 -1.89 -1.33 -13.67
CA ARG A 91 -0.94 -0.62 -14.53
C ARG A 91 -1.38 -0.55 -15.99
N GLN A 92 -2.01 -1.62 -16.50
CA GLN A 92 -2.55 -1.65 -17.86
C GLN A 92 -3.73 -0.68 -18.04
N ALA A 93 -4.61 -0.61 -17.04
CA ALA A 93 -5.77 0.28 -17.07
C ALA A 93 -5.40 1.76 -16.84
N HIS A 94 -4.44 2.02 -15.95
CA HIS A 94 -4.00 3.37 -15.57
C HIS A 94 -2.47 3.50 -15.64
N PRO A 95 -1.89 3.54 -16.85
CA PRO A 95 -0.45 3.52 -17.04
C PRO A 95 0.27 4.77 -16.48
N SER A 96 -0.42 5.88 -16.27
CA SER A 96 0.14 7.11 -15.70
C SER A 96 0.20 7.12 -14.17
N VAL A 97 -0.50 6.21 -13.49
CA VAL A 97 -0.57 6.17 -12.03
C VAL A 97 0.65 5.47 -11.45
N ARG A 98 1.21 6.04 -10.39
CA ARG A 98 2.34 5.45 -9.67
C ARG A 98 1.91 4.19 -8.93
N THR A 99 2.75 3.16 -8.96
CA THR A 99 2.45 1.90 -8.27
C THR A 99 3.61 1.46 -7.38
N ALA A 100 3.27 0.75 -6.31
CA ALA A 100 4.25 0.01 -5.54
C ALA A 100 4.83 -1.15 -6.37
N LEU A 101 6.02 -1.60 -6.00
CA LEU A 101 6.61 -2.80 -6.56
C LEU A 101 5.73 -4.02 -6.28
N THR A 102 5.65 -4.90 -7.27
CA THR A 102 5.06 -6.23 -7.07
C THR A 102 5.96 -7.09 -6.17
N PRO A 103 5.42 -8.15 -5.55
CA PRO A 103 6.25 -9.11 -4.81
C PRO A 103 7.42 -9.68 -5.63
N LEU A 104 7.21 -9.95 -6.92
CA LEU A 104 8.28 -10.46 -7.80
C LEU A 104 9.37 -9.42 -8.07
N GLU A 105 9.01 -8.17 -8.32
CA GLU A 105 9.95 -7.06 -8.48
C GLU A 105 10.76 -6.83 -7.19
N THR A 106 10.09 -6.91 -6.04
CA THR A 106 10.74 -6.81 -4.73
C THR A 106 11.74 -7.95 -4.50
N LEU A 107 11.35 -9.19 -4.79
CA LEU A 107 12.25 -10.36 -4.69
C LEU A 107 13.45 -10.23 -5.63
N ALA A 108 13.25 -9.76 -6.85
CA ALA A 108 14.34 -9.52 -7.78
C ALA A 108 15.37 -8.52 -7.20
N LEU A 109 14.91 -7.45 -6.57
CA LEU A 109 15.80 -6.50 -5.88
C LEU A 109 16.48 -7.11 -4.65
N VAL A 110 15.78 -7.93 -3.87
CA VAL A 110 16.38 -8.61 -2.69
C VAL A 110 17.53 -9.52 -3.11
N PHE A 111 17.33 -10.30 -4.17
CA PHE A 111 18.33 -11.29 -4.62
C PHE A 111 19.32 -10.75 -5.68
N GLY A 112 19.26 -9.48 -6.05
CA GLY A 112 20.14 -8.88 -7.06
C GLY A 112 19.87 -9.34 -8.49
N LEU A 113 18.63 -9.78 -8.75
CA LEU A 113 18.14 -10.20 -10.06
C LEU A 113 17.40 -9.08 -10.80
N ASP A 114 17.45 -7.87 -10.27
CA ASP A 114 16.73 -6.68 -10.75
C ASP A 114 17.12 -6.27 -12.18
N ARG A 115 18.30 -6.69 -12.68
CA ARG A 115 18.70 -6.52 -14.09
C ARG A 115 17.82 -7.28 -15.09
N PHE A 116 17.10 -8.29 -14.62
CA PHE A 116 16.18 -9.09 -15.47
C PHE A 116 14.73 -8.57 -15.44
N VAL A 117 14.45 -7.59 -14.61
CA VAL A 117 13.14 -6.93 -14.54
C VAL A 117 13.10 -5.80 -15.56
N LYS A 118 12.01 -5.72 -16.30
CA LYS A 118 11.75 -4.58 -17.19
C LYS A 118 11.19 -3.44 -16.35
N TRP A 119 12.00 -2.43 -16.13
CA TRP A 119 11.62 -1.22 -15.41
C TRP A 119 11.07 -0.17 -16.37
N ASP A 120 9.99 0.49 -15.99
CA ASP A 120 9.51 1.68 -16.67
C ASP A 120 10.24 2.89 -16.06
N GLU A 121 11.36 3.29 -16.66
CA GLU A 121 12.21 4.38 -16.18
C GLU A 121 11.53 5.77 -16.28
N SER A 122 10.41 5.88 -17.00
CA SER A 122 9.63 7.12 -17.06
C SER A 122 8.82 7.40 -15.79
N LYS A 123 8.75 6.43 -14.85
CA LYS A 123 7.94 6.49 -13.64
C LYS A 123 8.77 6.27 -12.40
N LYS A 124 8.42 7.01 -11.35
CA LYS A 124 8.94 6.73 -10.02
C LYS A 124 8.28 5.48 -9.45
N HIS A 125 9.10 4.54 -9.00
CA HIS A 125 8.66 3.31 -8.34
C HIS A 125 8.75 3.42 -6.82
N TYR A 126 7.95 2.62 -6.11
CA TYR A 126 7.86 2.64 -4.65
C TYR A 126 7.98 1.22 -4.11
N ALA A 127 9.03 0.98 -3.33
CA ALA A 127 9.20 -0.25 -2.57
C ALA A 127 8.50 -0.10 -1.21
N MET A 128 7.34 -0.72 -1.06
CA MET A 128 6.61 -0.78 0.20
C MET A 128 6.83 -2.18 0.82
N VAL A 129 7.79 -2.29 1.74
CA VAL A 129 8.33 -3.59 2.17
C VAL A 129 8.38 -3.73 3.69
N PRO A 130 8.25 -4.97 4.24
CA PRO A 130 8.56 -5.21 5.64
C PRO A 130 10.09 -5.22 5.86
N PRO A 131 10.56 -5.04 7.10
CA PRO A 131 11.99 -5.20 7.44
C PRO A 131 12.51 -6.58 7.08
N SER A 132 11.68 -7.61 7.29
CA SER A 132 11.94 -9.00 6.95
C SER A 132 10.64 -9.73 6.57
N PHE A 133 10.74 -10.80 5.82
CA PHE A 133 9.61 -11.66 5.46
C PHE A 133 9.98 -13.13 5.64
N ARG A 134 9.22 -13.85 6.47
CA ARG A 134 9.47 -15.28 6.83
C ARG A 134 10.92 -15.54 7.24
N GLY A 135 11.49 -14.65 8.05
CA GLY A 135 12.87 -14.75 8.53
C GLY A 135 13.94 -14.25 7.55
N VAL A 136 13.58 -13.93 6.31
CA VAL A 136 14.52 -13.38 5.33
C VAL A 136 14.54 -11.85 5.46
N PRO A 137 15.69 -11.21 5.73
CA PRO A 137 15.81 -9.76 5.76
C PRO A 137 15.57 -9.16 4.36
N ILE A 138 14.61 -8.25 4.27
CA ILE A 138 14.26 -7.55 3.01
C ILE A 138 15.00 -6.23 2.92
N CYS A 139 14.84 -5.36 3.92
CA CYS A 139 15.42 -4.02 3.93
C CYS A 139 16.92 -4.05 4.29
N THR A 140 17.70 -4.75 3.49
CA THR A 140 19.18 -4.86 3.63
C THR A 140 19.89 -3.68 2.95
N SER A 141 21.14 -3.43 3.29
CA SER A 141 21.96 -2.40 2.61
C SER A 141 22.09 -2.68 1.10
N GLY A 142 22.17 -3.95 0.71
CA GLY A 142 22.18 -4.34 -0.71
C GLY A 142 20.89 -4.02 -1.43
N PHE A 143 19.73 -4.30 -0.80
CA PHE A 143 18.42 -3.93 -1.32
C PHE A 143 18.28 -2.41 -1.48
N ILE A 144 18.63 -1.65 -0.44
CA ILE A 144 18.58 -0.18 -0.46
C ILE A 144 19.47 0.38 -1.58
N LYS A 145 20.70 -0.11 -1.72
CA LYS A 145 21.62 0.32 -2.80
C LYS A 145 21.01 0.09 -4.19
N ARG A 146 20.39 -1.08 -4.42
CA ARG A 146 19.72 -1.38 -5.70
C ARG A 146 18.48 -0.52 -5.94
N CYS A 147 17.67 -0.26 -4.91
CA CYS A 147 16.57 0.67 -5.01
C CYS A 147 17.05 2.08 -5.40
N ARG A 148 18.07 2.59 -4.71
CA ARG A 148 18.64 3.92 -4.98
C ARG A 148 19.21 4.05 -6.40
N SER A 149 19.89 3.03 -6.91
CA SER A 149 20.43 3.04 -8.28
C SER A 149 19.35 3.08 -9.38
N ARG A 150 18.07 2.88 -9.01
CA ARG A 150 16.90 2.89 -9.91
C ARG A 150 15.87 3.96 -9.55
N ASP A 151 16.22 4.92 -8.71
CA ASP A 151 15.30 5.96 -8.18
C ASP A 151 14.00 5.37 -7.57
N ILE A 152 14.10 4.24 -6.88
CA ILE A 152 13.00 3.60 -6.17
C ILE A 152 12.94 4.14 -4.75
N SER A 153 11.84 4.78 -4.37
CA SER A 153 11.60 5.21 -2.99
C SER A 153 11.20 4.03 -2.10
N ILE A 154 11.72 4.01 -0.87
CA ILE A 154 11.60 2.88 0.08
C ILE A 154 10.79 3.29 1.29
N PHE A 155 9.63 2.66 1.50
CA PHE A 155 8.80 2.80 2.69
C PHE A 155 8.70 1.47 3.41
N VAL A 156 9.05 1.45 4.71
CA VAL A 156 9.10 0.21 5.50
C VAL A 156 7.92 0.13 6.46
N TRP A 157 7.18 -0.98 6.43
CA TRP A 157 5.99 -1.22 7.23
C TRP A 157 6.06 -2.54 8.02
N THR A 158 5.33 -2.72 9.12
CA THR A 158 4.76 -1.70 9.97
C THR A 158 5.73 -1.44 11.10
N ILE A 159 6.13 -0.20 11.32
CA ILE A 159 7.16 0.16 12.29
C ILE A 159 6.53 1.05 13.36
N ASN A 160 6.34 0.50 14.55
CA ASN A 160 5.72 1.18 15.69
C ASN A 160 6.72 1.58 16.79
N ASP A 161 8.02 1.38 16.54
CA ASP A 161 9.09 1.73 17.46
C ASP A 161 10.00 2.81 16.87
N VAL A 162 10.20 3.90 17.63
CA VAL A 162 10.98 5.08 17.23
C VAL A 162 12.45 4.73 16.93
N SER A 163 13.05 3.85 17.72
CA SER A 163 14.47 3.49 17.54
C SER A 163 14.67 2.72 16.25
N THR A 164 13.77 1.80 15.93
CA THR A 164 13.75 1.05 14.67
C THR A 164 13.48 1.97 13.47
N ALA A 165 12.50 2.89 13.58
CA ALA A 165 12.22 3.87 12.54
C ALA A 165 13.47 4.69 12.20
N ARG A 166 14.13 5.24 13.22
CA ARG A 166 15.37 6.04 13.06
C ARG A 166 16.47 5.24 12.37
N LYS A 167 16.74 4.01 12.80
CA LYS A 167 17.75 3.13 12.18
C LYS A 167 17.45 2.84 10.71
N LEU A 168 16.19 2.67 10.34
CA LEU A 168 15.79 2.43 8.95
C LEU A 168 15.99 3.68 8.08
N LEU A 169 15.64 4.86 8.59
CA LEU A 169 15.85 6.13 7.91
C LEU A 169 17.35 6.42 7.73
N GLU A 170 18.16 6.25 8.79
CA GLU A 170 19.63 6.39 8.73
C GLU A 170 20.26 5.40 7.73
N LYS A 171 19.69 4.20 7.59
CA LYS A 171 20.13 3.19 6.65
C LYS A 171 19.76 3.53 5.20
N GLY A 172 18.85 4.46 4.99
CA GLY A 172 18.47 4.98 3.67
C GLY A 172 17.05 4.64 3.23
N ALA A 173 16.13 4.27 4.13
CA ALA A 173 14.70 4.28 3.82
C ALA A 173 14.20 5.73 3.68
N ASP A 174 13.22 5.96 2.81
CA ASP A 174 12.62 7.29 2.61
C ASP A 174 11.52 7.58 3.62
N GLY A 175 10.96 6.52 4.24
CA GLY A 175 9.94 6.66 5.26
C GLY A 175 9.57 5.34 5.90
N VAL A 176 8.74 5.43 6.92
CA VAL A 176 8.12 4.27 7.59
C VAL A 176 6.61 4.41 7.58
N VAL A 177 5.91 3.28 7.55
CA VAL A 177 4.46 3.19 7.78
C VAL A 177 4.25 2.69 9.19
N THR A 178 3.43 3.39 9.96
CA THR A 178 3.21 3.14 11.39
C THR A 178 1.75 3.25 11.77
N ASP A 179 1.32 2.47 12.76
CA ASP A 179 0.01 2.61 13.41
C ASP A 179 0.06 3.64 14.57
N THR A 180 1.26 4.08 14.96
CA THR A 180 1.50 4.93 16.13
C THR A 180 2.16 6.26 15.76
N TYR A 181 1.69 6.90 14.68
CA TYR A 181 2.31 8.11 14.14
C TYR A 181 2.57 9.25 15.16
N PRO A 182 1.76 9.46 16.23
CA PRO A 182 2.05 10.50 17.22
C PRO A 182 3.37 10.31 17.96
N LEU A 183 3.87 9.05 18.05
CA LEU A 183 5.13 8.72 18.71
C LEU A 183 6.36 8.94 17.83
N LEU A 184 6.16 9.15 16.52
CA LEU A 184 7.24 9.32 15.54
C LEU A 184 7.44 10.78 15.09
N ARG A 185 6.79 11.71 15.76
CA ARG A 185 6.96 13.15 15.55
C ARG A 185 8.24 13.67 16.19
#